data_46c902fee3252d8e7dc00d5f6788f5f3
#
_entry.id   46c902fee3252d8e7dc00d5f6788f5f3
#
_cell.length_a   1.000
_cell.length_b   1.000
_cell.length_c   1.000
_cell.angle_alpha   90.00
_cell.angle_beta   90.00
_cell.angle_gamma   90.00
#
_symmetry.space_group_name_H-M   'P 1'
#
loop_
_entity.id
_entity.type
_entity.pdbx_description
1 polymer ?
#
loop_
_entity_poly.entity_id
_entity_poly.type
_entity_poly.pdbx_seq_one_letter_code
_entity_poly.pdbx_strand_id
1 'polypeptide(L)'
;MMKIITSYIYRKGMKQIMHKKLVFLFIGRTASGKSSLARYICETLGLRQVKSITTRLPRKDEITGYEDHYFVSESKFDEIKFKEGFVAYTEINGIKYGTTYNEIVNSDIYVIDPNGAKYLKEHCKDEFKFIEIYFSSPFELAKDRFLKRDGSEEEFYSRYNSEDEQFTKYEEAEGYDHLFVNDMSFSKAAEALCDLLKSEMEKEKSL
;
A
#
# COMPACT_ATOMS: atom_id res chain seq x y z
N MET A 1 -2.27 12.92 -27.09
CA MET A 1 -2.94 13.90 -26.25
C MET A 1 -4.40 13.48 -26.12
N MET A 2 -4.67 12.51 -25.23
CA MET A 2 -6.01 11.95 -25.02
C MET A 2 -6.52 12.42 -23.67
N LYS A 3 -7.59 13.22 -23.72
CA LYS A 3 -8.27 13.74 -22.52
C LYS A 3 -8.85 12.57 -21.73
N ILE A 4 -8.41 12.44 -20.47
CA ILE A 4 -9.12 11.65 -19.47
C ILE A 4 -10.51 12.28 -19.38
N ILE A 5 -11.52 11.51 -19.79
CA ILE A 5 -12.92 11.97 -19.72
C ILE A 5 -13.32 11.81 -18.25
N THR A 6 -13.07 12.86 -17.50
CA THR A 6 -13.72 13.05 -16.22
C THR A 6 -15.19 13.34 -16.52
N SER A 7 -16.07 12.37 -16.30
CA SER A 7 -17.52 12.58 -16.42
C SER A 7 -18.00 13.43 -15.26
N TYR A 8 -17.80 14.75 -15.35
CA TYR A 8 -18.46 15.72 -14.50
C TYR A 8 -19.92 15.79 -14.92
N ILE A 9 -20.80 15.11 -14.18
CA ILE A 9 -22.23 15.43 -14.22
C ILE A 9 -22.41 16.66 -13.35
N TYR A 10 -22.32 17.84 -13.96
CA TYR A 10 -22.75 19.08 -13.36
C TYR A 10 -24.28 19.06 -13.24
N ARG A 11 -24.82 18.67 -12.10
CA ARG A 11 -26.17 19.07 -11.70
C ARG A 11 -26.04 20.38 -10.93
N LYS A 12 -26.55 21.47 -11.53
CA LYS A 12 -26.73 22.79 -10.90
C LYS A 12 -27.42 22.65 -9.53
N GLY A 13 -26.77 23.08 -8.47
CA GLY A 13 -27.45 23.56 -7.29
C GLY A 13 -27.39 22.75 -6.00
N MET A 14 -26.63 21.62 -5.91
CA MET A 14 -26.35 20.95 -4.63
C MET A 14 -24.87 20.66 -4.51
N LYS A 15 -24.19 21.34 -3.58
CA LYS A 15 -22.93 20.87 -3.02
C LYS A 15 -23.26 19.63 -2.21
N GLN A 16 -23.37 18.47 -2.86
CA GLN A 16 -23.35 17.20 -2.17
C GLN A 16 -21.94 17.06 -1.61
N ILE A 17 -21.79 17.08 -0.30
CA ILE A 17 -20.54 16.72 0.38
C ILE A 17 -20.34 15.23 0.01
N MET A 18 -19.58 14.99 -1.03
CA MET A 18 -19.20 13.62 -1.38
C MET A 18 -18.21 13.18 -0.30
N HIS A 19 -18.64 12.28 0.58
CA HIS A 19 -17.72 11.63 1.50
C HIS A 19 -16.62 10.95 0.68
N LYS A 20 -15.37 11.34 0.93
CA LYS A 20 -14.22 10.70 0.30
C LYS A 20 -14.14 9.26 0.79
N LYS A 21 -13.81 8.34 -0.13
CA LYS A 21 -13.57 6.96 0.29
C LYS A 21 -12.30 6.90 1.15
N LEU A 22 -12.42 6.30 2.33
CA LEU A 22 -11.29 6.05 3.22
C LEU A 22 -10.44 4.88 2.69
N VAL A 23 -9.12 5.09 2.62
CA VAL A 23 -8.13 4.06 2.27
C VAL A 23 -6.93 4.17 3.23
N PHE A 24 -6.56 3.07 3.85
CA PHE A 24 -5.38 2.97 4.71
C PHE A 24 -4.14 2.64 3.89
N LEU A 25 -3.11 3.47 3.96
CA LEU A 25 -1.82 3.24 3.32
C LEU A 25 -0.86 2.65 4.35
N PHE A 26 -0.46 1.39 4.16
CA PHE A 26 0.53 0.72 5.00
C PHE A 26 1.91 0.90 4.38
N ILE A 27 2.72 1.75 5.00
CA ILE A 27 4.04 2.14 4.53
C ILE A 27 5.08 1.63 5.54
N GLY A 28 6.25 1.24 5.09
CA GLY A 28 7.35 0.79 5.96
C GLY A 28 8.36 -0.06 5.21
N ARG A 29 9.54 -0.21 5.78
CA ARG A 29 10.66 -0.92 5.17
C ARG A 29 10.38 -2.42 4.97
N THR A 30 11.24 -3.07 4.20
CA THR A 30 11.21 -4.54 3.99
C THR A 30 11.09 -5.28 5.32
N ALA A 31 10.28 -6.34 5.35
CA ALA A 31 10.04 -7.21 6.51
C ALA A 31 9.50 -6.54 7.79
N SER A 32 8.98 -5.29 7.71
CA SER A 32 8.32 -4.63 8.83
C SER A 32 6.97 -5.27 9.24
N GLY A 33 6.49 -6.27 8.51
CA GLY A 33 5.26 -7.03 8.83
C GLY A 33 3.98 -6.52 8.17
N LYS A 34 4.04 -5.47 7.34
CA LYS A 34 2.88 -4.87 6.65
C LYS A 34 1.96 -5.87 5.99
N SER A 35 2.49 -6.66 5.04
CA SER A 35 1.67 -7.57 4.22
C SER A 35 1.00 -8.67 5.07
N SER A 36 1.72 -9.23 6.05
CA SER A 36 1.15 -10.24 6.93
C SER A 36 0.02 -9.70 7.80
N LEU A 37 0.20 -8.48 8.33
CA LEU A 37 -0.84 -7.81 9.12
C LEU A 37 -1.99 -7.34 8.23
N ALA A 38 -1.73 -6.79 7.04
CA ALA A 38 -2.77 -6.38 6.11
C ALA A 38 -3.69 -7.55 5.75
N ARG A 39 -3.11 -8.71 5.42
CA ARG A 39 -3.86 -9.94 5.12
C ARG A 39 -4.77 -10.36 6.28
N TYR A 40 -4.21 -10.46 7.49
CA TYR A 40 -4.97 -10.81 8.68
C TYR A 40 -6.10 -9.82 8.98
N ILE A 41 -5.82 -8.52 8.87
CA ILE A 41 -6.81 -7.45 9.08
C ILE A 41 -7.94 -7.53 8.05
N CYS A 42 -7.61 -7.75 6.77
CA CYS A 42 -8.61 -7.90 5.71
C CYS A 42 -9.57 -9.06 6.02
N GLU A 43 -9.04 -10.21 6.44
CA GLU A 43 -9.85 -11.36 6.82
C GLU A 43 -10.70 -11.10 8.08
N THR A 44 -10.10 -10.43 9.08
CA THR A 44 -10.77 -10.19 10.38
C THR A 44 -11.86 -9.13 10.29
N LEU A 45 -11.64 -8.05 9.54
CA LEU A 45 -12.56 -6.92 9.45
C LEU A 45 -13.42 -6.92 8.19
N GLY A 46 -13.25 -7.90 7.30
CA GLY A 46 -13.95 -7.93 6.02
C GLY A 46 -13.52 -6.82 5.06
N LEU A 47 -12.27 -6.35 5.17
CA LEU A 47 -11.70 -5.32 4.32
C LEU A 47 -11.02 -5.95 3.09
N ARG A 48 -10.77 -5.14 2.08
CA ARG A 48 -10.11 -5.57 0.85
C ARG A 48 -8.77 -4.87 0.69
N GLN A 49 -7.71 -5.66 0.45
CA GLN A 49 -6.40 -5.15 0.11
C GLN A 49 -6.29 -4.87 -1.40
N VAL A 50 -5.64 -3.76 -1.75
CA VAL A 50 -5.22 -3.45 -3.13
C VAL A 50 -4.25 -4.52 -3.62
N LYS A 51 -4.52 -5.08 -4.79
CA LYS A 51 -3.58 -5.92 -5.54
C LYS A 51 -2.93 -5.09 -6.64
N SER A 52 -1.70 -4.63 -6.43
CA SER A 52 -0.97 -3.91 -7.46
C SER A 52 -0.49 -4.85 -8.57
N ILE A 53 -0.40 -4.32 -9.79
CA ILE A 53 0.17 -5.03 -10.95
C ILE A 53 1.68 -4.86 -10.87
N THR A 54 2.45 -5.93 -11.10
CA THR A 54 3.92 -5.89 -11.01
C THR A 54 4.60 -6.75 -12.06
N THR A 55 5.79 -6.32 -12.48
CA THR A 55 6.71 -7.11 -13.33
C THR A 55 7.64 -8.02 -12.53
N ARG A 56 7.58 -7.97 -11.18
CA ARG A 56 8.30 -8.88 -10.30
C ARG A 56 7.82 -10.32 -10.49
N LEU A 57 8.73 -11.27 -10.40
CA LEU A 57 8.35 -12.68 -10.31
C LEU A 57 7.69 -12.97 -8.95
N PRO A 58 6.67 -13.86 -8.88
CA PRO A 58 6.05 -14.25 -7.63
C PRO A 58 7.07 -14.95 -6.70
N ARG A 59 6.93 -14.75 -5.40
CA ARG A 59 7.68 -15.49 -4.38
C ARG A 59 7.07 -16.87 -4.17
N LYS A 60 7.77 -17.77 -3.49
CA LYS A 60 7.29 -19.14 -3.24
C LYS A 60 5.93 -19.19 -2.52
N ASP A 61 5.74 -18.36 -1.51
CA ASP A 61 4.51 -18.23 -0.74
C ASP A 61 3.34 -17.64 -1.54
N GLU A 62 3.64 -16.82 -2.55
CA GLU A 62 2.64 -16.24 -3.46
C GLU A 62 2.18 -17.20 -4.56
N ILE A 63 3.00 -18.21 -4.91
CA ILE A 63 2.64 -19.23 -5.91
C ILE A 63 1.60 -20.22 -5.35
N THR A 64 1.61 -20.46 -4.04
CA THR A 64 0.85 -21.54 -3.40
C THR A 64 -0.42 -21.09 -2.68
N GLY A 65 -0.75 -19.79 -2.63
CA GLY A 65 -1.92 -19.40 -1.86
C GLY A 65 -2.42 -17.98 -2.03
N TYR A 66 -1.73 -17.01 -1.48
CA TYR A 66 -2.25 -15.65 -1.41
C TYR A 66 -1.42 -14.71 -2.28
N GLU A 67 -2.04 -14.22 -3.35
CA GLU A 67 -1.39 -13.27 -4.25
C GLU A 67 -1.62 -11.83 -3.77
N ASP A 68 -0.57 -11.16 -3.29
CA ASP A 68 -0.60 -9.73 -2.95
C ASP A 68 -0.54 -8.84 -4.20
N HIS A 69 -0.24 -9.44 -5.38
CA HIS A 69 -0.04 -8.73 -6.64
C HIS A 69 -0.60 -9.50 -7.84
N TYR A 70 -0.89 -8.78 -8.92
CA TYR A 70 -1.07 -9.34 -10.26
C TYR A 70 0.29 -9.38 -10.98
N PHE A 71 0.87 -10.57 -11.12
CA PHE A 71 2.17 -10.77 -11.77
C PHE A 71 2.01 -10.80 -13.28
N VAL A 72 2.70 -9.90 -13.98
CA VAL A 72 2.57 -9.75 -15.43
C VAL A 72 3.93 -9.56 -16.09
N SER A 73 4.01 -9.82 -17.42
CA SER A 73 5.19 -9.46 -18.21
C SER A 73 5.32 -7.94 -18.37
N GLU A 74 6.53 -7.46 -18.69
CA GLU A 74 6.79 -6.05 -19.02
C GLU A 74 5.82 -5.52 -20.08
N SER A 75 5.64 -6.27 -21.18
CA SER A 75 4.74 -5.87 -22.26
C SER A 75 3.30 -5.75 -21.81
N LYS A 76 2.84 -6.65 -20.92
CA LYS A 76 1.47 -6.60 -20.38
C LYS A 76 1.30 -5.45 -19.41
N PHE A 77 2.32 -5.15 -18.60
CA PHE A 77 2.33 -4.00 -17.72
C PHE A 77 2.17 -2.68 -18.50
N ASP A 78 2.97 -2.52 -19.55
CA ASP A 78 2.92 -1.33 -20.39
C ASP A 78 1.59 -1.22 -21.17
N GLU A 79 1.01 -2.36 -21.61
CA GLU A 79 -0.32 -2.40 -22.21
C GLU A 79 -1.40 -1.88 -21.25
N ILE A 80 -1.40 -2.36 -19.99
CA ILE A 80 -2.38 -1.92 -18.97
C ILE A 80 -2.17 -0.44 -18.66
N LYS A 81 -0.93 -0.02 -18.47
CA LYS A 81 -0.59 1.39 -18.24
C LYS A 81 -1.11 2.30 -19.34
N PHE A 82 -1.00 1.87 -20.59
CA PHE A 82 -1.47 2.64 -21.75
C PHE A 82 -3.00 2.67 -21.83
N LYS A 83 -3.68 1.55 -21.57
CA LYS A 83 -5.14 1.43 -21.75
C LYS A 83 -5.94 2.02 -20.59
N GLU A 84 -5.52 1.75 -19.36
CA GLU A 84 -6.28 2.07 -18.16
C GLU A 84 -5.67 3.25 -17.38
N GLY A 85 -4.36 3.46 -17.51
CA GLY A 85 -3.60 4.38 -16.68
C GLY A 85 -3.37 3.83 -15.28
N PHE A 86 -2.36 4.37 -14.59
CA PHE A 86 -2.12 4.07 -13.18
C PHE A 86 -2.32 5.31 -12.32
N VAL A 87 -2.99 5.13 -11.19
CA VAL A 87 -3.16 6.14 -10.15
C VAL A 87 -2.10 6.03 -9.05
N ALA A 88 -1.40 4.90 -8.98
CA ALA A 88 -0.17 4.73 -8.23
C ALA A 88 0.85 4.03 -9.12
N TYR A 89 2.09 4.51 -9.11
CA TYR A 89 3.20 3.94 -9.87
C TYR A 89 4.51 4.15 -9.12
N THR A 90 5.33 3.10 -9.08
CA THR A 90 6.71 3.16 -8.62
C THR A 90 7.57 2.16 -9.38
N GLU A 91 8.86 2.42 -9.45
CA GLU A 91 9.85 1.50 -9.98
C GLU A 91 10.99 1.37 -8.98
N ILE A 92 11.30 0.12 -8.60
CA ILE A 92 12.33 -0.20 -7.61
C ILE A 92 13.26 -1.25 -8.22
N ASN A 93 14.52 -0.92 -8.42
CA ASN A 93 15.52 -1.82 -9.02
C ASN A 93 15.08 -2.43 -10.37
N GLY A 94 14.45 -1.62 -11.23
CA GLY A 94 13.94 -2.06 -12.54
C GLY A 94 12.63 -2.87 -12.48
N ILE A 95 12.09 -3.10 -11.30
CA ILE A 95 10.79 -3.76 -11.12
C ILE A 95 9.70 -2.70 -11.03
N LYS A 96 8.70 -2.81 -11.89
CA LYS A 96 7.57 -1.87 -11.95
C LYS A 96 6.40 -2.34 -11.08
N TYR A 97 5.74 -1.38 -10.43
CA TYR A 97 4.50 -1.58 -9.70
C TYR A 97 3.50 -0.51 -10.11
N GLY A 98 2.27 -0.90 -10.35
CA GLY A 98 1.21 0.02 -10.75
C GLY A 98 -0.16 -0.42 -10.25
N THR A 99 -1.04 0.55 -9.98
CA THR A 99 -2.41 0.29 -9.54
C THR A 99 -3.37 1.14 -10.34
N THR A 100 -4.42 0.52 -10.87
CA THR A 100 -5.48 1.20 -11.61
C THR A 100 -6.46 1.89 -10.66
N TYR A 101 -7.20 2.88 -11.18
CA TYR A 101 -8.27 3.53 -10.41
C TYR A 101 -9.34 2.53 -9.95
N ASN A 102 -9.69 1.58 -10.80
CA ASN A 102 -10.70 0.56 -10.46
C ASN A 102 -10.28 -0.32 -9.30
N GLU A 103 -8.99 -0.63 -9.16
CA GLU A 103 -8.49 -1.43 -8.04
C GLU A 103 -8.56 -0.66 -6.72
N ILE A 104 -8.12 0.63 -6.70
CA ILE A 104 -8.12 1.42 -5.46
C ILE A 104 -9.54 1.76 -4.98
N VAL A 105 -10.47 2.05 -5.89
CA VAL A 105 -11.86 2.39 -5.51
C VAL A 105 -12.59 1.22 -4.86
N ASN A 106 -12.19 -0.01 -5.17
CA ASN A 106 -12.78 -1.23 -4.61
C ASN A 106 -11.98 -1.81 -3.41
N SER A 107 -10.98 -1.10 -2.90
CA SER A 107 -10.10 -1.59 -1.83
C SER A 107 -10.05 -0.63 -0.66
N ASP A 108 -9.64 -1.11 0.51
CA ASP A 108 -9.65 -0.37 1.77
C ASP A 108 -8.24 -0.24 2.37
N ILE A 109 -7.33 -1.16 2.04
CA ILE A 109 -5.95 -1.17 2.52
C ILE A 109 -5.01 -1.26 1.32
N TYR A 110 -3.97 -0.42 1.31
CA TYR A 110 -2.92 -0.49 0.31
C TYR A 110 -1.54 -0.57 0.96
N VAL A 111 -0.84 -1.68 0.76
CA VAL A 111 0.58 -1.84 1.13
C VAL A 111 1.42 -1.23 0.02
N ILE A 112 2.04 -0.09 0.30
CA ILE A 112 2.68 0.76 -0.71
C ILE A 112 4.00 1.34 -0.17
N ASP A 113 4.91 1.73 -1.06
CA ASP A 113 6.13 2.46 -0.73
C ASP A 113 5.89 3.98 -0.70
N PRO A 114 6.81 4.77 -0.10
CA PRO A 114 6.63 6.22 0.03
C PRO A 114 6.46 6.95 -1.31
N ASN A 115 7.18 6.56 -2.36
CA ASN A 115 7.08 7.19 -3.67
C ASN A 115 5.74 6.88 -4.34
N GLY A 116 5.30 5.62 -4.24
CA GLY A 116 3.98 5.20 -4.72
C GLY A 116 2.84 5.91 -3.98
N ALA A 117 2.95 6.08 -2.66
CA ALA A 117 1.97 6.81 -1.85
C ALA A 117 1.91 8.29 -2.23
N LYS A 118 3.06 8.92 -2.45
CA LYS A 118 3.14 10.29 -2.94
C LYS A 118 2.45 10.44 -4.30
N TYR A 119 2.78 9.56 -5.25
CA TYR A 119 2.16 9.56 -6.57
C TYR A 119 0.64 9.42 -6.49
N LEU A 120 0.16 8.45 -5.69
CA LEU A 120 -1.28 8.21 -5.48
C LEU A 120 -1.99 9.45 -4.92
N LYS A 121 -1.43 10.09 -3.90
CA LYS A 121 -2.01 11.30 -3.30
C LYS A 121 -2.06 12.47 -4.29
N GLU A 122 -1.05 12.64 -5.12
CA GLU A 122 -1.03 13.68 -6.14
C GLU A 122 -2.15 13.51 -7.18
N HIS A 123 -2.54 12.27 -7.48
CA HIS A 123 -3.51 11.97 -8.53
C HIS A 123 -4.95 11.77 -8.03
N CYS A 124 -5.13 11.38 -6.75
CA CYS A 124 -6.44 10.96 -6.24
C CYS A 124 -6.88 11.63 -4.92
N LYS A 125 -6.21 12.69 -4.45
CA LYS A 125 -6.52 13.38 -3.18
C LYS A 125 -7.93 13.95 -3.07
N ASP A 126 -8.58 14.19 -4.19
CA ASP A 126 -9.92 14.79 -4.21
C ASP A 126 -11.03 13.75 -4.02
N GLU A 127 -10.78 12.49 -4.38
CA GLU A 127 -11.75 11.39 -4.32
C GLU A 127 -11.57 10.50 -3.07
N PHE A 128 -10.36 10.46 -2.51
CA PHE A 128 -10.02 9.59 -1.39
C PHE A 128 -9.53 10.38 -0.18
N LYS A 129 -9.82 9.84 1.00
CA LYS A 129 -9.14 10.19 2.25
C LYS A 129 -8.13 9.09 2.55
N PHE A 130 -6.87 9.45 2.56
CA PHE A 130 -5.79 8.53 2.88
C PHE A 130 -5.39 8.68 4.35
N ILE A 131 -5.25 7.56 5.07
CA ILE A 131 -4.64 7.49 6.39
C ILE A 131 -3.34 6.70 6.25
N GLU A 132 -2.22 7.37 6.46
CA GLU A 132 -0.89 6.77 6.36
C GLU A 132 -0.45 6.17 7.69
N ILE A 133 -0.23 4.86 7.71
CA ILE A 133 0.28 4.13 8.87
C ILE A 133 1.69 3.67 8.54
N TYR A 134 2.68 4.28 9.22
CA TYR A 134 4.07 3.90 9.04
C TYR A 134 4.46 2.77 9.98
N PHE A 135 4.86 1.63 9.40
CA PHE A 135 5.30 0.44 10.13
C PHE A 135 6.80 0.50 10.38
N SER A 136 7.18 0.81 11.61
CA SER A 136 8.55 0.70 12.10
C SER A 136 8.78 -0.66 12.73
N SER A 137 9.94 -1.25 12.51
CA SER A 137 10.38 -2.49 13.16
C SER A 137 11.88 -2.42 13.42
N PRO A 138 12.36 -2.89 14.59
CA PRO A 138 13.80 -2.98 14.85
C PRO A 138 14.51 -3.76 13.72
N PHE A 139 15.68 -3.26 13.31
CA PHE A 139 16.44 -3.82 12.19
C PHE A 139 16.69 -5.32 12.32
N GLU A 140 17.15 -5.79 13.49
CA GLU A 140 17.43 -7.20 13.74
C GLU A 140 16.16 -8.06 13.64
N LEU A 141 15.02 -7.55 14.11
CA LEU A 141 13.75 -8.24 14.01
C LEU A 141 13.25 -8.32 12.55
N ALA A 142 13.43 -7.25 11.78
CA ALA A 142 13.11 -7.25 10.35
C ALA A 142 14.00 -8.24 9.58
N LYS A 143 15.32 -8.26 9.89
CA LYS A 143 16.26 -9.23 9.32
C LYS A 143 15.85 -10.67 9.64
N ASP A 144 15.59 -10.99 10.90
CA ASP A 144 15.15 -12.32 11.35
C ASP A 144 13.85 -12.76 10.63
N ARG A 145 12.87 -11.87 10.52
CA ARG A 145 11.63 -12.14 9.78
C ARG A 145 11.87 -12.39 8.29
N PHE A 146 12.82 -11.67 7.69
CA PHE A 146 13.18 -11.86 6.29
C PHE A 146 13.82 -13.22 6.03
N LEU A 147 14.79 -13.59 6.87
CA LEU A 147 15.50 -14.87 6.75
C LEU A 147 14.57 -16.08 6.96
N LYS A 148 13.60 -15.97 7.88
CA LYS A 148 12.59 -17.02 8.11
C LYS A 148 11.64 -17.25 6.93
N ARG A 149 11.58 -16.33 5.95
CA ARG A 149 10.80 -16.47 4.71
C ARG A 149 11.62 -16.96 3.51
N ASP A 150 12.65 -17.74 3.74
CA ASP A 150 13.58 -18.25 2.71
C ASP A 150 14.42 -17.18 2.00
N GLY A 151 14.60 -16.01 2.59
CA GLY A 151 15.52 -14.98 2.11
C GLY A 151 16.95 -15.23 2.58
N SER A 152 17.96 -14.78 1.82
CA SER A 152 19.35 -14.74 2.27
C SER A 152 19.69 -13.41 2.95
N GLU A 153 20.79 -13.38 3.72
CA GLU A 153 21.29 -12.11 4.29
C GLU A 153 21.64 -11.11 3.19
N GLU A 154 22.27 -11.57 2.10
CA GLU A 154 22.63 -10.72 0.97
C GLU A 154 21.41 -10.07 0.33
N GLU A 155 20.31 -10.82 0.13
CA GLU A 155 19.07 -10.30 -0.39
C GLU A 155 18.42 -9.30 0.58
N PHE A 156 18.49 -9.55 1.89
CA PHE A 156 17.97 -8.62 2.90
C PHE A 156 18.71 -7.29 2.81
N TYR A 157 20.04 -7.30 2.88
CA TYR A 157 20.85 -6.08 2.81
C TYR A 157 20.67 -5.35 1.47
N SER A 158 20.62 -6.07 0.37
CA SER A 158 20.39 -5.49 -0.96
C SER A 158 19.08 -4.72 -1.00
N ARG A 159 17.98 -5.30 -0.50
CA ARG A 159 16.67 -4.65 -0.45
C ARG A 159 16.64 -3.50 0.53
N TYR A 160 17.11 -3.73 1.76
CA TYR A 160 17.08 -2.74 2.83
C TYR A 160 17.86 -1.48 2.43
N ASN A 161 19.06 -1.65 1.84
CA ASN A 161 19.87 -0.54 1.37
C ASN A 161 19.25 0.16 0.15
N SER A 162 18.61 -0.57 -0.76
CA SER A 162 17.94 0.05 -1.91
C SER A 162 16.72 0.89 -1.53
N GLU A 163 16.11 0.59 -0.39
CA GLU A 163 14.99 1.35 0.18
C GLU A 163 15.45 2.61 0.94
N ASP A 164 16.74 2.67 1.33
CA ASP A 164 17.22 3.61 2.36
C ASP A 164 16.97 5.07 2.00
N GLU A 165 17.27 5.50 0.81
CA GLU A 165 17.11 6.91 0.42
C GLU A 165 15.66 7.40 0.53
N GLN A 166 14.69 6.61 0.04
CA GLN A 166 13.28 7.02 0.06
C GLN A 166 12.68 6.93 1.47
N PHE A 167 13.06 5.90 2.24
CA PHE A 167 12.52 5.72 3.59
C PHE A 167 13.14 6.70 4.59
N THR A 168 14.43 7.00 4.51
CA THR A 168 15.06 8.01 5.36
C THR A 168 14.39 9.37 5.18
N LYS A 169 14.19 9.80 3.93
CA LYS A 169 13.46 11.05 3.66
C LYS A 169 12.03 11.06 4.17
N TYR A 170 11.34 9.92 4.07
CA TYR A 170 9.97 9.78 4.56
C TYR A 170 9.89 9.77 6.08
N GLU A 171 10.84 9.09 6.75
CA GLU A 171 10.98 9.02 8.20
C GLU A 171 11.31 10.39 8.81
N GLU A 172 12.25 11.13 8.20
CA GLU A 172 12.62 12.48 8.63
C GLU A 172 11.49 13.50 8.46
N ALA A 173 10.65 13.32 7.47
CA ALA A 173 9.51 14.21 7.22
C ALA A 173 8.35 14.00 8.19
N GLU A 174 8.27 12.85 8.89
CA GLU A 174 7.20 12.47 9.81
C GLU A 174 5.79 12.73 9.22
N GLY A 175 5.65 12.51 7.90
CA GLY A 175 4.44 12.86 7.13
C GLY A 175 3.30 11.84 7.23
N TYR A 176 3.40 10.84 8.10
CA TYR A 176 2.39 9.81 8.35
C TYR A 176 1.40 10.23 9.44
N ASP A 177 0.18 9.71 9.36
CA ASP A 177 -0.86 9.95 10.39
C ASP A 177 -0.61 9.14 11.65
N HIS A 178 -0.07 7.91 11.51
CA HIS A 178 0.23 7.00 12.62
C HIS A 178 1.57 6.31 12.46
N LEU A 179 2.35 6.28 13.55
CA LEU A 179 3.52 5.40 13.70
C LEU A 179 3.09 4.09 14.38
N PHE A 180 3.23 2.97 13.67
CA PHE A 180 2.97 1.64 14.20
C PHE A 180 4.29 0.90 14.45
N VAL A 181 4.71 0.82 15.72
CA VAL A 181 5.93 0.10 16.11
C VAL A 181 5.62 -1.39 16.23
N ASN A 182 6.12 -2.17 15.27
CA ASN A 182 5.88 -3.62 15.18
C ASN A 182 7.08 -4.43 15.75
N ASP A 183 7.28 -4.34 17.06
CA ASP A 183 8.30 -5.04 17.84
C ASP A 183 7.73 -6.14 18.76
N MET A 184 6.44 -6.39 18.67
CA MET A 184 5.69 -7.31 19.50
C MET A 184 5.32 -8.61 18.77
N SER A 185 4.64 -9.54 19.48
CA SER A 185 4.10 -10.75 18.86
C SER A 185 3.03 -10.41 17.81
N PHE A 186 2.88 -11.29 16.81
CA PHE A 186 1.90 -11.09 15.73
C PHE A 186 0.48 -10.86 16.25
N SER A 187 0.05 -11.63 17.26
CA SER A 187 -1.30 -11.51 17.83
C SER A 187 -1.53 -10.12 18.45
N LYS A 188 -0.57 -9.61 19.23
CA LYS A 188 -0.67 -8.27 19.84
C LYS A 188 -0.64 -7.17 18.77
N ALA A 189 0.23 -7.31 17.77
CA ALA A 189 0.30 -6.36 16.67
C ALA A 189 -1.01 -6.34 15.87
N ALA A 190 -1.60 -7.50 15.60
CA ALA A 190 -2.86 -7.62 14.89
C ALA A 190 -4.02 -6.98 15.68
N GLU A 191 -4.12 -7.24 16.98
CA GLU A 191 -5.12 -6.63 17.86
C GLU A 191 -5.00 -5.10 17.88
N ALA A 192 -3.80 -4.58 18.17
CA ALA A 192 -3.55 -3.14 18.21
C ALA A 192 -3.86 -2.45 16.86
N LEU A 193 -3.51 -3.09 15.75
CA LEU A 193 -3.80 -2.54 14.42
C LEU A 193 -5.29 -2.60 14.09
N CYS A 194 -6.01 -3.69 14.47
CA CYS A 194 -7.46 -3.76 14.34
C CYS A 194 -8.16 -2.60 15.06
N ASP A 195 -7.74 -2.32 16.29
CA ASP A 195 -8.34 -1.26 17.11
C ASP A 195 -8.05 0.12 16.52
N LEU A 196 -6.83 0.34 16.01
CA LEU A 196 -6.48 1.57 15.31
C LEU A 196 -7.38 1.81 14.09
N LEU A 197 -7.52 0.80 13.20
CA LEU A 197 -8.33 0.95 12.00
C LEU A 197 -9.81 1.16 12.31
N LYS A 198 -10.35 0.43 13.30
CA LYS A 198 -11.75 0.62 13.75
C LYS A 198 -11.98 2.04 14.25
N SER A 199 -11.05 2.57 15.06
CA SER A 199 -11.14 3.94 15.57
C SER A 199 -11.17 4.97 14.43
N GLU A 200 -10.31 4.83 13.41
CA GLU A 200 -10.32 5.72 12.25
C GLU A 200 -11.60 5.58 11.41
N MET A 201 -12.10 4.36 11.19
CA MET A 201 -13.37 4.16 10.49
C MET A 201 -14.57 4.74 11.24
N GLU A 202 -14.56 4.72 12.57
CA GLU A 202 -15.63 5.32 13.39
C GLU A 202 -15.59 6.86 13.33
N LYS A 203 -14.41 7.47 13.39
CA LYS A 203 -14.23 8.91 13.20
C LYS A 203 -14.81 9.39 11.86
N GLU A 204 -14.56 8.61 10.80
CA GLU A 204 -15.05 8.96 9.46
C GLU A 204 -16.57 8.86 9.33
N LYS A 205 -17.21 7.94 10.04
CA LYS A 205 -18.69 7.81 10.06
C LYS A 205 -19.38 8.93 10.83
N SER A 206 -18.64 9.64 11.67
CA SER A 206 -19.16 10.70 12.55
C SER A 206 -19.08 12.10 11.91
N LEU A 207 -18.47 12.21 10.72
CA LEU A 207 -18.33 13.43 9.92
C LEU A 207 -19.41 13.52 8.84
#